data_17485c1b1670baa730a134f44d21a70b
#
_entry.id   17485c1b1670baa730a134f44d21a70b
#
_cell.length_a   1.000
_cell.length_b   1.000
_cell.length_c   1.000
_cell.angle_alpha   90.00
_cell.angle_beta   90.00
_cell.angle_gamma   90.00
#
_symmetry.space_group_name_H-M   'P 1'
#
loop_
_entity.id
_entity.type
_entity.pdbx_description
1 polymer ?
#
loop_
_entity_poly.entity_id
_entity_poly.type
_entity_poly.pdbx_seq_one_letter_code
_entity_poly.pdbx_strand_id
1 'polypeptide(L)'
;MGVGQFEGAWAARAGAREARLVAASHVPAALSQLGVVRPGDRLVTFADDFADAFACGFDGCDVAMVGEPTTAAFAAASEGFTGAFDAEGPHLWWFVNSIGGFGLRVPDLRALGRAAREAHALLVVDNTVASVFGCNPLRLGAVLSLEALDRVCAGEAPRKLVAASISRSQLKRHRVDASAECAHALLVGCGLPALGLSADESEVLERGLSSLDARMQAHFDRARALAEYLAANEMVHNVRYPGLTSHPDQAVATGILEHGFGPVVEFDLIDFTAREFFSALPDEFRTLPAGGATTRLSAPRGKQATTIRLFAGTDDPLQVAATLDSTLRR
;
A
#
# COMPACT_ATOMS: atom_id res chain seq x y z
N MET A 1 19.33 12.75 10.35
CA MET A 1 18.92 11.50 11.07
C MET A 1 19.63 10.30 10.47
N GLY A 2 20.23 9.39 11.27
CA GLY A 2 20.81 8.15 10.74
C GLY A 2 19.72 7.09 10.49
N VAL A 3 20.06 6.01 9.72
CA VAL A 3 19.13 4.91 9.40
C VAL A 3 18.43 4.39 10.66
N GLY A 4 19.18 3.95 11.67
CA GLY A 4 18.60 3.38 12.89
C GLY A 4 17.72 4.37 13.68
N GLN A 5 17.98 5.66 13.60
CA GLN A 5 17.12 6.69 14.21
C GLN A 5 15.78 6.79 13.46
N PHE A 6 15.81 6.77 12.12
CA PHE A 6 14.59 6.76 11.31
C PHE A 6 13.80 5.48 11.55
N GLU A 7 14.45 4.32 11.49
CA GLU A 7 13.82 3.01 11.73
C GLU A 7 13.15 2.96 13.12
N GLY A 8 13.83 3.48 14.15
CA GLY A 8 13.26 3.59 15.51
C GLY A 8 12.05 4.52 15.58
N ALA A 9 12.13 5.69 14.97
CA ALA A 9 11.02 6.64 14.91
C ALA A 9 9.83 6.08 14.13
N TRP A 10 10.11 5.41 13.00
CA TRP A 10 9.10 4.73 12.20
C TRP A 10 8.42 3.58 12.95
N ALA A 11 9.20 2.72 13.61
CA ALA A 11 8.69 1.63 14.43
C ALA A 11 7.77 2.13 15.55
N ALA A 12 8.16 3.21 16.22
CA ALA A 12 7.33 3.83 17.25
C ALA A 12 5.99 4.32 16.69
N ARG A 13 6.00 4.95 15.52
CA ARG A 13 4.81 5.45 14.83
C ARG A 13 3.89 4.32 14.37
N ALA A 14 4.44 3.26 13.78
CA ALA A 14 3.70 2.07 13.35
C ALA A 14 3.23 1.19 14.54
N GLY A 15 3.67 1.47 15.76
CA GLY A 15 3.44 0.61 16.91
C GLY A 15 4.12 -0.76 16.76
N ALA A 16 5.16 -0.82 15.95
CA ALA A 16 5.91 -2.02 15.61
C ALA A 16 6.90 -2.43 16.73
N ARG A 17 7.38 -3.66 16.68
CA ARG A 17 8.52 -4.15 17.48
C ARG A 17 9.80 -3.52 16.97
N GLU A 18 9.97 -3.55 15.65
CA GLU A 18 11.06 -2.92 14.93
C GLU A 18 10.64 -2.57 13.51
N ALA A 19 11.41 -1.73 12.85
CA ALA A 19 11.28 -1.44 11.43
C ALA A 19 12.65 -1.52 10.75
N ARG A 20 12.63 -1.83 9.45
CA ARG A 20 13.82 -1.88 8.57
C ARG A 20 13.56 -1.09 7.31
N LEU A 21 14.57 -0.36 6.86
CA LEU A 21 14.56 0.29 5.55
C LEU A 21 15.16 -0.64 4.49
N VAL A 22 14.49 -0.73 3.36
CA VAL A 22 14.92 -1.50 2.19
C VAL A 22 14.94 -0.56 0.97
N ALA A 23 16.04 -0.55 0.23
CA ALA A 23 16.10 0.15 -1.06
C ALA A 23 15.49 -0.73 -2.14
N ALA A 24 14.25 -0.45 -2.53
CA ALA A 24 13.51 -1.25 -3.50
C ALA A 24 12.59 -0.36 -4.35
N SER A 25 12.39 -0.75 -5.60
CA SER A 25 11.56 -0.01 -6.57
C SER A 25 10.07 -0.01 -6.22
N HIS A 26 9.61 -1.05 -5.51
CA HIS A 26 8.22 -1.26 -5.10
C HIS A 26 8.15 -2.29 -3.96
N VAL A 27 6.99 -2.39 -3.31
CA VAL A 27 6.80 -3.23 -2.12
C VAL A 27 7.05 -4.74 -2.36
N PRO A 28 6.58 -5.39 -3.44
CA PRO A 28 6.94 -6.79 -3.70
C PRO A 28 8.45 -7.01 -3.86
N ALA A 29 9.19 -6.09 -4.49
CA ALA A 29 10.65 -6.18 -4.56
C ALA A 29 11.30 -6.05 -3.18
N ALA A 30 10.78 -5.20 -2.30
CA ALA A 30 11.25 -5.12 -0.93
C ALA A 30 10.98 -6.41 -0.16
N LEU A 31 9.78 -7.00 -0.30
CA LEU A 31 9.43 -8.27 0.33
C LEU A 31 10.38 -9.40 -0.13
N SER A 32 10.68 -9.48 -1.42
CA SER A 32 11.65 -10.43 -1.96
C SER A 32 13.07 -10.20 -1.40
N GLN A 33 13.53 -8.93 -1.36
CA GLN A 33 14.86 -8.58 -0.83
C GLN A 33 14.98 -8.81 0.68
N LEU A 34 13.88 -8.73 1.43
CA LEU A 34 13.87 -9.10 2.84
C LEU A 34 14.25 -10.57 3.04
N GLY A 35 14.10 -11.44 2.04
CA GLY A 35 14.45 -12.86 2.12
C GLY A 35 13.61 -13.66 3.11
N VAL A 36 12.50 -13.11 3.60
CA VAL A 36 11.61 -13.78 4.55
C VAL A 36 10.73 -14.82 3.85
N VAL A 37 10.38 -14.59 2.59
CA VAL A 37 9.69 -15.56 1.73
C VAL A 37 10.77 -16.39 1.02
N ARG A 38 10.71 -17.70 1.16
CA ARG A 38 11.78 -18.63 0.76
C ARG A 38 11.29 -19.64 -0.26
N PRO A 39 12.18 -20.26 -1.05
CA PRO A 39 11.82 -21.39 -1.90
C PRO A 39 11.10 -22.49 -1.10
N GLY A 40 9.98 -22.98 -1.64
CA GLY A 40 9.10 -23.93 -0.96
C GLY A 40 7.94 -23.30 -0.21
N ASP A 41 7.95 -21.99 0.04
CA ASP A 41 6.81 -21.28 0.62
C ASP A 41 5.66 -21.15 -0.39
N ARG A 42 4.43 -21.00 0.13
CA ARG A 42 3.27 -20.57 -0.65
C ARG A 42 2.95 -19.12 -0.34
N LEU A 43 2.78 -18.32 -1.39
CA LEU A 43 2.38 -16.92 -1.32
C LEU A 43 1.02 -16.73 -1.99
N VAL A 44 -0.02 -16.44 -1.22
CA VAL A 44 -1.34 -16.09 -1.72
C VAL A 44 -1.49 -14.57 -1.74
N THR A 45 -1.86 -13.99 -2.86
CA THR A 45 -1.91 -12.53 -3.02
C THR A 45 -3.17 -12.04 -3.73
N PHE A 46 -3.67 -10.90 -3.28
CA PHE A 46 -4.51 -9.99 -4.06
C PHE A 46 -3.69 -8.75 -4.37
N ALA A 47 -3.08 -8.71 -5.53
CA ALA A 47 -2.17 -7.64 -5.90
C ALA A 47 -2.13 -7.48 -7.42
N ASP A 48 -3.29 -7.23 -8.03
CA ASP A 48 -3.40 -7.09 -9.48
C ASP A 48 -2.57 -5.93 -10.05
N ASP A 49 -2.24 -4.91 -9.26
CA ASP A 49 -1.29 -3.85 -9.62
C ASP A 49 0.16 -4.35 -9.73
N PHE A 50 0.49 -5.48 -9.09
CA PHE A 50 1.84 -6.05 -9.02
C PHE A 50 1.91 -7.51 -9.50
N ALA A 51 0.94 -7.96 -10.32
CA ALA A 51 0.86 -9.34 -10.77
C ALA A 51 2.19 -9.86 -11.36
N ASP A 52 2.82 -9.07 -12.24
CA ASP A 52 4.11 -9.43 -12.85
C ASP A 52 5.24 -9.53 -11.82
N ALA A 53 5.25 -8.65 -10.82
CA ALA A 53 6.27 -8.65 -9.78
C ALA A 53 6.16 -9.88 -8.88
N PHE A 54 4.94 -10.36 -8.60
CA PHE A 54 4.75 -11.61 -7.87
C PHE A 54 5.05 -12.84 -8.72
N ALA A 55 4.72 -12.82 -9.99
CA ALA A 55 5.01 -13.93 -10.90
C ALA A 55 6.51 -14.16 -11.12
N CYS A 56 7.33 -13.09 -11.08
CA CYS A 56 8.77 -13.15 -11.41
C CYS A 56 9.70 -12.92 -10.22
N GLY A 57 9.20 -12.49 -9.06
CA GLY A 57 10.01 -12.01 -7.95
C GLY A 57 10.23 -13.02 -6.81
N PHE A 58 9.63 -14.21 -6.88
CA PHE A 58 9.65 -15.21 -5.80
C PHE A 58 9.98 -16.60 -6.33
N ASP A 59 11.24 -16.75 -6.78
CA ASP A 59 11.72 -18.00 -7.36
C ASP A 59 11.62 -19.19 -6.38
N GLY A 60 11.08 -20.30 -6.87
CA GLY A 60 10.90 -21.52 -6.07
C GLY A 60 9.72 -21.46 -5.08
N CYS A 61 8.94 -20.38 -5.07
CA CYS A 61 7.71 -20.27 -4.29
C CYS A 61 6.50 -20.67 -5.13
N ASP A 62 5.46 -21.18 -4.47
CA ASP A 62 4.15 -21.40 -5.07
C ASP A 62 3.31 -20.13 -4.90
N VAL A 63 3.12 -19.38 -5.99
CA VAL A 63 2.38 -18.10 -5.98
C VAL A 63 0.96 -18.28 -6.52
N ALA A 64 -0.02 -18.05 -5.67
CA ALA A 64 -1.43 -18.08 -6.02
C ALA A 64 -2.06 -16.68 -5.96
N MET A 65 -2.79 -16.26 -7.01
CA MET A 65 -3.49 -14.99 -7.05
C MET A 65 -4.98 -15.20 -6.85
N VAL A 66 -5.58 -14.39 -5.96
CA VAL A 66 -7.03 -14.38 -5.74
C VAL A 66 -7.68 -13.20 -6.44
N GLY A 67 -8.92 -13.40 -6.93
CA GLY A 67 -9.68 -12.36 -7.63
C GLY A 67 -10.34 -11.33 -6.69
N GLU A 68 -10.46 -11.65 -5.39
CA GLU A 68 -11.11 -10.80 -4.38
C GLU A 68 -10.34 -10.87 -3.06
N PRO A 69 -10.16 -9.74 -2.34
CA PRO A 69 -9.40 -9.71 -1.10
C PRO A 69 -10.26 -10.15 0.11
N THR A 70 -10.87 -11.33 0.02
CA THR A 70 -11.75 -11.88 1.06
C THR A 70 -11.11 -13.05 1.80
N THR A 71 -11.51 -13.26 3.05
CA THR A 71 -11.04 -14.41 3.85
C THR A 71 -11.32 -15.75 3.17
N ALA A 72 -12.48 -15.89 2.52
CA ALA A 72 -12.85 -17.11 1.81
C ALA A 72 -11.94 -17.39 0.60
N ALA A 73 -11.61 -16.35 -0.18
CA ALA A 73 -10.72 -16.49 -1.34
C ALA A 73 -9.30 -16.88 -0.92
N PHE A 74 -8.77 -16.24 0.13
CA PHE A 74 -7.46 -16.57 0.66
C PHE A 74 -7.40 -17.97 1.28
N ALA A 75 -8.41 -18.36 2.05
CA ALA A 75 -8.50 -19.71 2.60
C ALA A 75 -8.55 -20.78 1.49
N ALA A 76 -9.41 -20.60 0.49
CA ALA A 76 -9.52 -21.54 -0.64
C ALA A 76 -8.21 -21.66 -1.43
N ALA A 77 -7.51 -20.53 -1.69
CA ALA A 77 -6.21 -20.54 -2.36
C ALA A 77 -5.08 -21.14 -1.49
N SER A 78 -5.32 -21.35 -0.20
CA SER A 78 -4.38 -21.98 0.73
C SER A 78 -4.62 -23.48 0.90
N GLU A 79 -5.69 -24.03 0.36
CA GLU A 79 -6.02 -25.46 0.48
C GLU A 79 -4.87 -26.35 0.00
N GLY A 80 -4.63 -27.43 0.74
CA GLY A 80 -3.57 -28.40 0.44
C GLY A 80 -2.15 -27.94 0.81
N PHE A 81 -1.98 -26.75 1.41
CA PHE A 81 -0.70 -26.29 1.96
C PHE A 81 -0.81 -26.11 3.47
N THR A 82 0.12 -26.69 4.19
CA THR A 82 0.20 -26.54 5.65
C THR A 82 1.42 -25.71 6.00
N GLY A 83 1.19 -24.48 6.40
CA GLY A 83 2.25 -23.60 6.92
C GLY A 83 2.53 -23.90 8.39
N ALA A 84 3.70 -23.51 8.86
CA ALA A 84 4.09 -23.58 10.26
C ALA A 84 4.57 -22.21 10.77
N PHE A 85 4.45 -21.98 12.09
CA PHE A 85 5.04 -20.80 12.73
C PHE A 85 6.36 -21.18 13.41
N ASP A 86 7.26 -21.81 12.66
CA ASP A 86 8.64 -22.07 13.06
C ASP A 86 9.61 -21.41 12.09
N ALA A 87 10.91 -21.41 12.38
CA ALA A 87 11.90 -20.74 11.53
C ALA A 87 12.41 -21.61 10.36
N GLU A 88 12.06 -22.88 10.30
CA GLU A 88 12.69 -23.87 9.40
C GLU A 88 11.74 -24.43 8.34
N GLY A 89 10.44 -24.48 8.61
CA GLY A 89 9.44 -25.06 7.72
C GLY A 89 9.07 -24.18 6.53
N PRO A 90 8.32 -24.74 5.56
CA PRO A 90 7.68 -23.92 4.55
C PRO A 90 6.57 -23.05 5.16
N HIS A 91 6.46 -21.83 4.71
CA HIS A 91 5.52 -20.86 5.25
C HIS A 91 4.40 -20.57 4.26
N LEU A 92 3.22 -20.31 4.82
CA LEU A 92 2.08 -19.76 4.09
C LEU A 92 2.06 -18.25 4.32
N TRP A 93 2.14 -17.49 3.24
CA TRP A 93 2.10 -16.03 3.25
C TRP A 93 0.83 -15.53 2.60
N TRP A 94 0.15 -14.60 3.24
CA TRP A 94 -0.96 -13.85 2.66
C TRP A 94 -0.55 -12.41 2.47
N PHE A 95 -0.63 -11.92 1.24
CA PHE A 95 -0.27 -10.56 0.89
C PHE A 95 -1.49 -9.79 0.37
N VAL A 96 -1.77 -8.62 0.97
CA VAL A 96 -2.81 -7.70 0.51
C VAL A 96 -2.35 -6.25 0.63
N ASN A 97 -3.05 -5.35 -0.08
CA ASN A 97 -2.91 -3.92 0.12
C ASN A 97 -3.94 -3.45 1.17
N SER A 98 -3.62 -2.45 1.98
CA SER A 98 -4.62 -1.80 2.85
C SER A 98 -5.68 -1.02 2.05
N ILE A 99 -5.25 -0.37 0.97
CA ILE A 99 -6.06 0.17 -0.13
C ILE A 99 -5.30 -0.16 -1.41
N GLY A 100 -5.89 -0.86 -2.35
CA GLY A 100 -5.15 -1.17 -3.58
C GLY A 100 -5.91 -2.01 -4.57
N GLY A 101 -5.20 -2.41 -5.61
CA GLY A 101 -5.75 -3.08 -6.74
C GLY A 101 -6.66 -2.21 -7.59
N PHE A 102 -7.26 -2.81 -8.60
CA PHE A 102 -8.28 -2.15 -9.41
C PHE A 102 -9.54 -1.91 -8.58
N GLY A 103 -10.03 -0.69 -8.63
CA GLY A 103 -11.20 -0.28 -7.86
C GLY A 103 -10.88 0.16 -6.43
N LEU A 104 -9.60 0.28 -6.06
CA LEU A 104 -9.15 0.73 -4.74
C LEU A 104 -9.78 -0.09 -3.60
N ARG A 105 -9.77 -1.42 -3.75
CA ARG A 105 -10.36 -2.36 -2.80
C ARG A 105 -9.76 -2.19 -1.40
N VAL A 106 -10.61 -2.36 -0.40
CA VAL A 106 -10.23 -2.28 1.02
C VAL A 106 -10.63 -3.57 1.72
N PRO A 107 -9.68 -4.50 1.95
CA PRO A 107 -9.98 -5.76 2.62
C PRO A 107 -10.26 -5.56 4.11
N ASP A 108 -11.10 -6.41 4.71
CA ASP A 108 -11.24 -6.48 6.17
C ASP A 108 -9.98 -7.10 6.78
N LEU A 109 -8.98 -6.25 7.08
CA LEU A 109 -7.71 -6.69 7.65
C LEU A 109 -7.88 -7.38 9.01
N ARG A 110 -8.92 -7.03 9.80
CA ARG A 110 -9.19 -7.71 11.08
C ARG A 110 -9.66 -9.14 10.86
N ALA A 111 -10.55 -9.35 9.88
CA ALA A 111 -11.02 -10.67 9.53
C ALA A 111 -9.90 -11.50 8.89
N LEU A 112 -9.15 -10.92 7.96
CA LEU A 112 -7.98 -11.57 7.35
C LEU A 112 -6.93 -11.96 8.38
N GLY A 113 -6.59 -11.08 9.34
CA GLY A 113 -5.60 -11.38 10.38
C GLY A 113 -6.05 -12.50 11.33
N ARG A 114 -7.36 -12.65 11.59
CA ARG A 114 -7.88 -13.80 12.34
C ARG A 114 -7.79 -15.09 11.51
N ALA A 115 -8.29 -15.05 10.29
CA ALA A 115 -8.29 -16.20 9.39
C ALA A 115 -6.86 -16.66 9.04
N ALA A 116 -5.92 -15.74 8.86
CA ALA A 116 -4.52 -16.05 8.63
C ALA A 116 -3.92 -16.86 9.80
N ARG A 117 -4.17 -16.42 11.06
CA ARG A 117 -3.71 -17.19 12.23
C ARG A 117 -4.32 -18.59 12.31
N GLU A 118 -5.60 -18.73 11.97
CA GLU A 118 -6.29 -20.03 11.93
C GLU A 118 -5.73 -20.95 10.83
N ALA A 119 -5.34 -20.38 9.69
CA ALA A 119 -4.72 -21.07 8.57
C ALA A 119 -3.20 -21.26 8.73
N HIS A 120 -2.59 -20.85 9.85
CA HIS A 120 -1.14 -20.78 10.04
C HIS A 120 -0.43 -19.96 8.95
N ALA A 121 -1.07 -18.89 8.47
CA ALA A 121 -0.53 -17.98 7.49
C ALA A 121 0.05 -16.71 8.15
N LEU A 122 1.09 -16.15 7.53
CA LEU A 122 1.73 -14.89 7.88
C LEU A 122 1.13 -13.77 7.02
N LEU A 123 0.33 -12.88 7.63
CA LEU A 123 -0.32 -11.78 6.90
C LEU A 123 0.64 -10.61 6.72
N VAL A 124 0.92 -10.29 5.46
CA VAL A 124 1.71 -9.13 5.01
C VAL A 124 0.79 -8.10 4.38
N VAL A 125 0.95 -6.85 4.74
CA VAL A 125 0.13 -5.76 4.18
C VAL A 125 1.01 -4.69 3.54
N ASP A 126 0.77 -4.38 2.27
CA ASP A 126 1.25 -3.15 1.64
C ASP A 126 0.37 -1.99 2.09
N ASN A 127 0.94 -1.10 2.88
CA ASN A 127 0.26 0.06 3.44
C ASN A 127 0.59 1.37 2.72
N THR A 128 1.16 1.30 1.52
CA THR A 128 1.67 2.49 0.80
C THR A 128 0.61 3.53 0.53
N VAL A 129 -0.61 3.13 0.16
CA VAL A 129 -1.67 4.08 -0.21
C VAL A 129 -2.27 4.77 1.02
N ALA A 130 -2.64 3.99 2.05
CA ALA A 130 -3.18 4.56 3.28
C ALA A 130 -2.10 5.24 4.14
N SER A 131 -0.85 4.78 4.04
CA SER A 131 0.24 5.13 4.95
C SER A 131 -0.04 4.73 6.41
N VAL A 132 0.99 4.73 7.22
CA VAL A 132 0.88 4.59 8.68
C VAL A 132 0.01 5.68 9.32
N PHE A 133 -0.30 6.76 8.58
CA PHE A 133 -1.24 7.81 8.97
C PHE A 133 -2.70 7.34 8.86
N GLY A 134 -3.07 6.70 7.76
CA GLY A 134 -4.46 6.34 7.47
C GLY A 134 -4.84 4.90 7.82
N CYS A 135 -3.86 4.03 8.06
CA CYS A 135 -4.11 2.64 8.48
C CYS A 135 -2.94 2.10 9.30
N ASN A 136 -3.24 1.31 10.31
CA ASN A 136 -2.21 0.56 11.06
C ASN A 136 -2.45 -0.94 10.95
N PRO A 137 -1.92 -1.62 9.91
CA PRO A 137 -2.14 -3.03 9.66
C PRO A 137 -1.69 -3.95 10.82
N LEU A 138 -0.62 -3.58 11.53
CA LEU A 138 -0.10 -4.38 12.64
C LEU A 138 -1.11 -4.48 13.80
N ARG A 139 -1.90 -3.42 14.05
CA ARG A 139 -3.00 -3.44 15.03
C ARG A 139 -4.21 -4.24 14.54
N LEU A 140 -4.29 -4.48 13.24
CA LEU A 140 -5.40 -5.19 12.60
C LEU A 140 -5.09 -6.69 12.37
N GLY A 141 -3.87 -7.14 12.69
CA GLY A 141 -3.49 -8.54 12.68
C GLY A 141 -2.44 -8.93 11.67
N ALA A 142 -1.90 -7.97 10.90
CA ALA A 142 -0.72 -8.22 10.08
C ALA A 142 0.51 -8.49 10.94
N VAL A 143 1.39 -9.38 10.50
CA VAL A 143 2.68 -9.63 11.14
C VAL A 143 3.77 -8.74 10.54
N LEU A 144 3.60 -8.33 9.28
CA LEU A 144 4.51 -7.46 8.54
C LEU A 144 3.69 -6.41 7.80
N SER A 145 4.05 -5.14 7.96
CA SER A 145 3.52 -4.02 7.19
C SER A 145 4.65 -3.40 6.38
N LEU A 146 4.45 -3.29 5.09
CA LEU A 146 5.38 -2.68 4.14
C LEU A 146 4.80 -1.36 3.64
N GLU A 147 5.63 -0.33 3.52
CA GLU A 147 5.20 0.97 3.04
C GLU A 147 6.30 1.62 2.19
N ALA A 148 6.01 1.87 0.91
CA ALA A 148 6.88 2.69 0.09
C ALA A 148 6.86 4.15 0.60
N LEU A 149 8.05 4.71 0.84
CA LEU A 149 8.19 6.00 1.52
C LEU A 149 7.99 7.22 0.61
N ASP A 150 7.41 7.03 -0.58
CA ASP A 150 7.10 8.13 -1.50
C ASP A 150 6.25 9.23 -0.84
N ARG A 151 5.27 8.82 -0.01
CA ARG A 151 4.41 9.76 0.74
C ARG A 151 5.16 10.47 1.86
N VAL A 152 6.03 9.76 2.56
CA VAL A 152 6.89 10.33 3.60
C VAL A 152 7.85 11.35 2.99
N CYS A 153 8.47 10.99 1.89
CA CYS A 153 9.45 11.84 1.20
C CYS A 153 8.81 12.95 0.34
N ALA A 154 7.48 13.09 0.33
CA ALA A 154 6.77 14.07 -0.49
C ALA A 154 7.17 14.04 -1.98
N GLY A 155 7.57 12.88 -2.50
CA GLY A 155 8.08 12.72 -3.86
C GLY A 155 9.53 13.17 -4.09
N GLU A 156 10.23 13.61 -3.04
CA GLU A 156 11.61 14.17 -3.12
C GLU A 156 12.71 13.12 -2.88
N ALA A 157 12.37 11.85 -2.66
CA ALA A 157 13.36 10.81 -2.38
C ALA A 157 14.34 10.64 -3.55
N PRO A 158 15.66 10.71 -3.34
CA PRO A 158 16.66 10.48 -4.40
C PRO A 158 16.63 9.06 -4.93
N ARG A 159 16.21 8.10 -4.12
CA ARG A 159 15.95 6.70 -4.48
C ARG A 159 14.70 6.17 -3.81
N LYS A 160 14.16 5.08 -4.33
CA LYS A 160 13.00 4.43 -3.75
C LYS A 160 13.38 3.66 -2.49
N LEU A 161 12.63 3.90 -1.42
CA LEU A 161 12.79 3.24 -0.13
C LEU A 161 11.45 2.65 0.32
N VAL A 162 11.51 1.50 0.97
CA VAL A 162 10.37 0.83 1.61
C VAL A 162 10.69 0.62 3.08
N ALA A 163 9.78 1.00 3.95
CA ALA A 163 9.85 0.66 5.37
C ALA A 163 9.11 -0.67 5.61
N ALA A 164 9.78 -1.63 6.22
CA ALA A 164 9.24 -2.90 6.66
C ALA A 164 9.08 -2.87 8.19
N SER A 165 7.85 -2.97 8.68
CA SER A 165 7.51 -2.91 10.11
C SER A 165 6.97 -4.24 10.59
N ILE A 166 7.53 -4.79 11.67
CA ILE A 166 7.13 -6.07 12.25
C ILE A 166 6.27 -5.87 13.49
N SER A 167 5.23 -6.68 13.62
CA SER A 167 4.33 -6.64 14.75
C SER A 167 5.03 -7.03 16.06
N ARG A 168 4.47 -6.54 17.16
CA ARG A 168 4.88 -6.95 18.50
C ARG A 168 4.29 -8.33 18.80
N SER A 169 5.11 -9.21 19.36
CA SER A 169 4.70 -10.58 19.70
C SER A 169 3.82 -10.69 20.94
N GLN A 170 3.58 -9.60 21.68
CA GLN A 170 2.74 -9.62 22.85
C GLN A 170 1.28 -9.30 22.54
N LEU A 171 0.42 -10.30 22.67
CA LEU A 171 -1.04 -10.16 22.73
C LEU A 171 -1.50 -9.68 24.11
N LYS A 172 -2.77 -9.24 24.21
CA LYS A 172 -3.43 -8.96 25.49
C LYS A 172 -3.29 -10.18 26.41
N ARG A 173 -3.08 -9.96 27.72
CA ARG A 173 -2.90 -10.97 28.77
C ARG A 173 -1.60 -11.81 28.67
N HIS A 174 -0.49 -11.21 28.22
CA HIS A 174 0.82 -11.85 28.14
C HIS A 174 0.89 -13.11 27.26
N ARG A 175 -0.07 -13.33 26.37
CA ARG A 175 0.03 -14.40 25.37
C ARG A 175 0.98 -13.98 24.27
N VAL A 176 1.83 -14.91 23.86
CA VAL A 176 2.75 -14.71 22.72
C VAL A 176 2.00 -14.98 21.41
N ASP A 177 2.16 -14.12 20.44
CA ASP A 177 1.68 -14.35 19.08
C ASP A 177 2.76 -15.11 18.30
N ALA A 178 2.53 -16.40 18.09
CA ALA A 178 3.49 -17.27 17.40
C ALA A 178 3.78 -16.81 15.97
N SER A 179 2.77 -16.25 15.27
CA SER A 179 2.96 -15.71 13.91
C SER A 179 3.90 -14.50 13.90
N ALA A 180 3.78 -13.61 14.88
CA ALA A 180 4.66 -12.44 15.00
C ALA A 180 6.08 -12.83 15.42
N GLU A 181 6.25 -13.83 16.30
CA GLU A 181 7.58 -14.34 16.64
C GLU A 181 8.23 -15.04 15.47
N CYS A 182 7.50 -15.83 14.69
CA CYS A 182 7.99 -16.45 13.47
C CYS A 182 8.46 -15.38 12.48
N ALA A 183 7.62 -14.38 12.15
CA ALA A 183 7.98 -13.30 11.22
C ALA A 183 9.24 -12.54 11.70
N HIS A 184 9.37 -12.29 13.01
CA HIS A 184 10.56 -11.66 13.57
C HIS A 184 11.80 -12.54 13.43
N ALA A 185 11.71 -13.84 13.75
CA ALA A 185 12.81 -14.78 13.62
C ALA A 185 13.30 -14.89 12.16
N LEU A 186 12.35 -14.91 11.20
CA LEU A 186 12.66 -14.91 9.78
C LEU A 186 13.42 -13.65 9.37
N LEU A 187 12.95 -12.45 9.78
CA LEU A 187 13.64 -11.20 9.44
C LEU A 187 15.05 -11.12 10.05
N VAL A 188 15.22 -11.50 11.29
CA VAL A 188 16.54 -11.51 11.95
C VAL A 188 17.49 -12.51 11.27
N GLY A 189 16.97 -13.66 10.86
CA GLY A 189 17.75 -14.72 10.18
C GLY A 189 18.20 -14.35 8.77
N CYS A 190 17.57 -13.39 8.12
CA CYS A 190 17.88 -13.03 6.72
C CYS A 190 19.17 -12.23 6.54
N GLY A 191 19.74 -11.68 7.61
CA GLY A 191 21.04 -11.00 7.54
C GLY A 191 21.08 -9.83 6.54
N LEU A 192 20.04 -9.00 6.52
CA LEU A 192 19.92 -7.85 5.61
C LEU A 192 21.18 -6.97 5.68
N PRO A 193 21.76 -6.58 4.55
CA PRO A 193 22.87 -5.65 4.54
C PRO A 193 22.45 -4.31 5.13
N ALA A 194 23.37 -3.70 5.89
CA ALA A 194 23.11 -2.37 6.44
C ALA A 194 22.89 -1.36 5.29
N LEU A 195 21.75 -0.68 5.31
CA LEU A 195 21.45 0.39 4.38
C LEU A 195 22.22 1.65 4.81
N GLY A 196 23.01 2.24 3.91
CA GLY A 196 23.56 3.59 4.10
C GLY A 196 22.57 4.64 3.59
N LEU A 197 22.37 5.73 4.33
CA LEU A 197 21.68 6.93 3.87
C LEU A 197 22.68 8.04 3.60
N SER A 198 22.54 8.74 2.48
CA SER A 198 23.24 9.99 2.25
C SER A 198 22.71 11.11 3.16
N ALA A 199 23.43 12.23 3.23
CA ALA A 199 22.96 13.39 3.98
C ALA A 199 21.62 13.91 3.46
N ASP A 200 21.49 13.99 2.13
CA ASP A 200 20.26 14.45 1.46
C ASP A 200 19.08 13.51 1.73
N GLU A 201 19.28 12.18 1.66
CA GLU A 201 18.24 11.21 2.00
C GLU A 201 17.80 11.32 3.45
N SER A 202 18.76 11.51 4.36
CA SER A 202 18.48 11.67 5.79
C SER A 202 17.65 12.92 6.06
N GLU A 203 17.98 14.04 5.39
CA GLU A 203 17.23 15.29 5.50
C GLU A 203 15.81 15.18 4.95
N VAL A 204 15.63 14.58 3.76
CA VAL A 204 14.33 14.36 3.15
C VAL A 204 13.44 13.48 4.05
N LEU A 205 13.98 12.41 4.61
CA LEU A 205 13.23 11.52 5.51
C LEU A 205 12.85 12.24 6.81
N GLU A 206 13.74 13.03 7.40
CA GLU A 206 13.49 13.77 8.64
C GLU A 206 12.41 14.84 8.44
N ARG A 207 12.55 15.67 7.41
CA ARG A 207 11.57 16.69 7.02
C ARG A 207 10.21 16.04 6.67
N GLY A 208 10.26 14.93 5.92
CA GLY A 208 9.09 14.18 5.52
C GLY A 208 8.33 13.59 6.70
N LEU A 209 9.03 12.98 7.65
CA LEU A 209 8.43 12.39 8.84
C LEU A 209 7.80 13.44 9.76
N SER A 210 8.46 14.59 9.95
CA SER A 210 7.97 15.68 10.79
C SER A 210 6.69 16.35 10.25
N SER A 211 6.53 16.39 8.92
CA SER A 211 5.36 16.99 8.25
C SER A 211 4.28 15.98 7.85
N LEU A 212 4.49 14.68 8.12
CA LEU A 212 3.67 13.60 7.56
C LEU A 212 2.18 13.77 7.84
N ASP A 213 1.78 14.01 9.09
CA ASP A 213 0.37 14.07 9.47
C ASP A 213 -0.38 15.18 8.74
N ALA A 214 0.18 16.39 8.75
CA ALA A 214 -0.45 17.53 8.09
C ALA A 214 -0.55 17.34 6.57
N ARG A 215 0.48 16.77 5.94
CA ARG A 215 0.46 16.50 4.50
C ARG A 215 -0.51 15.39 4.14
N MET A 216 -0.49 14.28 4.88
CA MET A 216 -1.41 13.17 4.60
C MET A 216 -2.85 13.57 4.80
N GLN A 217 -3.16 14.37 5.85
CA GLN A 217 -4.51 14.92 6.02
C GLN A 217 -4.92 15.78 4.81
N ALA A 218 -4.03 16.65 4.36
CA ALA A 218 -4.29 17.47 3.18
C ALA A 218 -4.52 16.62 1.92
N HIS A 219 -3.73 15.56 1.70
CA HIS A 219 -3.94 14.64 0.58
C HIS A 219 -5.29 13.94 0.65
N PHE A 220 -5.70 13.46 1.85
CA PHE A 220 -6.98 12.77 2.05
C PHE A 220 -8.18 13.69 1.82
N ASP A 221 -8.12 14.91 2.37
CA ASP A 221 -9.19 15.91 2.20
C ASP A 221 -9.37 16.30 0.74
N ARG A 222 -8.28 16.48 -0.01
CA ARG A 222 -8.32 16.81 -1.44
C ARG A 222 -8.80 15.64 -2.28
N ALA A 223 -8.35 14.42 -1.98
CA ALA A 223 -8.85 13.23 -2.66
C ALA A 223 -10.36 13.07 -2.50
N ARG A 224 -10.88 13.32 -1.29
CA ARG A 224 -12.32 13.30 -1.02
C ARG A 224 -13.05 14.35 -1.84
N ALA A 225 -12.59 15.61 -1.82
CA ALA A 225 -13.22 16.70 -2.58
C ALA A 225 -13.22 16.40 -4.09
N LEU A 226 -12.10 15.88 -4.62
CA LEU A 226 -11.99 15.49 -6.03
C LEU A 226 -12.87 14.27 -6.38
N ALA A 227 -13.01 13.30 -5.47
CA ALA A 227 -13.88 12.15 -5.68
C ALA A 227 -15.37 12.57 -5.73
N GLU A 228 -15.80 13.46 -4.82
CA GLU A 228 -17.15 14.01 -4.81
C GLU A 228 -17.41 14.85 -6.07
N TYR A 229 -16.46 15.67 -6.49
CA TYR A 229 -16.52 16.43 -7.74
C TYR A 229 -16.63 15.53 -8.97
N LEU A 230 -15.74 14.52 -9.09
CA LEU A 230 -15.75 13.59 -10.23
C LEU A 230 -17.04 12.76 -10.28
N ALA A 231 -17.60 12.37 -9.12
CA ALA A 231 -18.86 11.64 -9.06
C ALA A 231 -20.07 12.45 -9.56
N ALA A 232 -19.98 13.78 -9.54
CA ALA A 232 -20.99 14.70 -10.08
C ALA A 232 -20.70 15.14 -11.52
N ASN A 233 -19.58 14.75 -12.11
CA ASN A 233 -19.16 15.19 -13.45
C ASN A 233 -19.73 14.27 -14.54
N GLU A 234 -20.44 14.83 -15.51
CA GLU A 234 -21.10 14.11 -16.60
C GLU A 234 -20.14 13.44 -17.60
N MET A 235 -18.85 13.87 -17.62
CA MET A 235 -17.83 13.35 -18.54
C MET A 235 -17.09 12.15 -18.02
N VAL A 236 -17.39 11.70 -16.78
CA VAL A 236 -16.77 10.55 -16.13
C VAL A 236 -17.82 9.59 -15.57
N HIS A 237 -17.43 8.34 -15.40
CA HIS A 237 -18.29 7.34 -14.75
C HIS A 237 -17.45 6.40 -13.88
N ASN A 238 -18.11 5.51 -13.14
CA ASN A 238 -17.47 4.53 -12.27
C ASN A 238 -16.40 5.14 -11.35
N VAL A 239 -16.71 6.25 -10.69
CA VAL A 239 -15.78 6.85 -9.72
C VAL A 239 -15.62 5.90 -8.52
N ARG A 240 -14.39 5.49 -8.26
CA ARG A 240 -14.02 4.56 -7.20
C ARG A 240 -13.17 5.30 -6.17
N TYR A 241 -13.71 5.43 -5.00
CA TYR A 241 -13.03 6.01 -3.83
C TYR A 241 -13.64 5.38 -2.57
N PRO A 242 -12.85 4.82 -1.64
CA PRO A 242 -13.40 4.08 -0.50
C PRO A 242 -14.32 4.90 0.43
N GLY A 243 -14.28 6.23 0.32
CA GLY A 243 -15.15 7.14 1.07
C GLY A 243 -16.51 7.41 0.43
N LEU A 244 -16.75 7.01 -0.82
CA LEU A 244 -18.06 7.15 -1.47
C LEU A 244 -18.99 6.01 -1.05
N THR A 245 -20.29 6.32 -0.88
CA THR A 245 -21.31 5.33 -0.53
C THR A 245 -21.52 4.27 -1.63
N SER A 246 -21.15 4.58 -2.86
CA SER A 246 -21.18 3.66 -3.99
C SER A 246 -20.02 2.64 -3.99
N HIS A 247 -18.99 2.84 -3.16
CA HIS A 247 -17.85 1.94 -3.11
C HIS A 247 -18.20 0.63 -2.38
N PRO A 248 -17.88 -0.56 -2.96
CA PRO A 248 -18.29 -1.85 -2.40
C PRO A 248 -17.75 -2.10 -0.99
N ASP A 249 -16.56 -1.58 -0.68
CA ASP A 249 -15.90 -1.80 0.60
C ASP A 249 -16.04 -0.59 1.56
N GLN A 250 -16.96 0.35 1.31
CA GLN A 250 -17.11 1.58 2.10
C GLN A 250 -17.33 1.31 3.61
N ALA A 251 -18.16 0.31 3.94
CA ALA A 251 -18.41 -0.07 5.32
C ALA A 251 -17.15 -0.63 6.01
N VAL A 252 -16.37 -1.44 5.31
CA VAL A 252 -15.08 -1.98 5.79
C VAL A 252 -14.09 -0.84 5.96
N ALA A 253 -13.96 0.03 4.95
CA ALA A 253 -13.06 1.18 4.97
C ALA A 253 -13.32 2.09 6.17
N THR A 254 -14.59 2.37 6.47
CA THR A 254 -14.99 3.15 7.67
C THR A 254 -14.56 2.49 8.97
N GLY A 255 -14.48 1.16 9.00
CA GLY A 255 -14.10 0.38 10.20
C GLY A 255 -12.61 0.25 10.44
N ILE A 256 -11.76 0.41 9.42
CA ILE A 256 -10.32 0.13 9.51
C ILE A 256 -9.41 1.30 9.12
N LEU A 257 -9.90 2.25 8.32
CA LEU A 257 -9.14 3.45 7.95
C LEU A 257 -9.35 4.57 8.97
N GLU A 258 -8.30 5.34 9.19
CA GLU A 258 -8.27 6.48 10.11
C GLU A 258 -8.05 7.77 9.30
N HIS A 259 -8.52 8.90 9.79
CA HIS A 259 -8.31 10.24 9.21
C HIS A 259 -8.89 10.48 7.80
N GLY A 260 -9.56 9.50 7.21
CA GLY A 260 -10.14 9.55 5.86
C GLY A 260 -9.95 8.24 5.10
N PHE A 261 -10.03 8.30 3.76
CA PHE A 261 -10.14 7.11 2.91
C PHE A 261 -9.02 7.00 1.87
N GLY A 262 -7.86 7.59 2.17
CA GLY A 262 -6.69 7.56 1.30
C GLY A 262 -6.63 8.71 0.28
N PRO A 263 -5.48 8.88 -0.38
CA PRO A 263 -5.21 9.99 -1.28
C PRO A 263 -5.47 9.66 -2.76
N VAL A 264 -6.10 8.54 -3.08
CA VAL A 264 -6.22 8.04 -4.46
C VAL A 264 -7.68 7.92 -4.86
N VAL A 265 -7.99 8.35 -6.08
CA VAL A 265 -9.32 8.22 -6.72
C VAL A 265 -9.13 7.54 -8.07
N GLU A 266 -9.98 6.59 -8.42
CA GLU A 266 -10.10 6.04 -9.76
C GLU A 266 -11.42 6.44 -10.41
N PHE A 267 -11.40 6.66 -11.73
CA PHE A 267 -12.58 6.92 -12.53
C PHE A 267 -12.38 6.49 -13.98
N ASP A 268 -13.49 6.24 -14.67
CA ASP A 268 -13.47 5.93 -16.09
C ASP A 268 -13.94 7.13 -16.90
N LEU A 269 -13.28 7.37 -18.04
CA LEU A 269 -13.63 8.44 -18.97
C LEU A 269 -14.78 8.00 -19.88
N ILE A 270 -15.68 8.94 -20.21
CA ILE A 270 -16.68 8.80 -21.25
C ILE A 270 -16.12 9.46 -22.53
N ASP A 271 -16.23 8.76 -23.65
CA ASP A 271 -15.83 9.25 -24.99
C ASP A 271 -14.33 9.60 -25.18
N PHE A 272 -13.48 9.28 -24.18
CA PHE A 272 -12.04 9.48 -24.23
C PHE A 272 -11.28 8.20 -23.91
N THR A 273 -10.16 7.97 -24.60
CA THR A 273 -9.13 7.04 -24.11
C THR A 273 -8.20 7.75 -23.13
N ALA A 274 -7.57 6.97 -22.23
CA ALA A 274 -6.55 7.51 -21.33
C ALA A 274 -5.42 8.20 -22.10
N ARG A 275 -5.06 7.69 -23.29
CA ARG A 275 -4.03 8.28 -24.15
C ARG A 275 -4.41 9.67 -24.66
N GLU A 276 -5.63 9.85 -25.16
CA GLU A 276 -6.14 11.15 -25.62
C GLU A 276 -6.20 12.14 -24.46
N PHE A 277 -6.75 11.71 -23.33
CA PHE A 277 -6.82 12.52 -22.13
C PHE A 277 -5.43 12.98 -21.65
N PHE A 278 -4.45 12.06 -21.55
CA PHE A 278 -3.10 12.42 -21.13
C PHE A 278 -2.38 13.32 -22.14
N SER A 279 -2.68 13.24 -23.44
CA SER A 279 -2.09 14.15 -24.43
C SER A 279 -2.53 15.60 -24.26
N ALA A 280 -3.71 15.82 -23.67
CA ALA A 280 -4.29 17.12 -23.43
C ALA A 280 -4.01 17.70 -22.03
N LEU A 281 -3.55 16.86 -21.08
CA LEU A 281 -3.19 17.28 -19.73
C LEU A 281 -1.86 18.05 -19.70
N PRO A 282 -1.71 19.05 -18.81
CA PRO A 282 -0.42 19.65 -18.51
C PRO A 282 0.61 18.62 -18.03
N ASP A 283 1.88 18.80 -18.39
CA ASP A 283 2.95 17.83 -18.12
C ASP A 283 3.14 17.55 -16.63
N GLU A 284 2.94 18.53 -15.77
CA GLU A 284 3.07 18.42 -14.33
C GLU A 284 2.18 17.32 -13.72
N PHE A 285 0.94 17.16 -14.25
CA PHE A 285 0.03 16.11 -13.80
C PHE A 285 0.46 14.69 -14.20
N ARG A 286 1.41 14.58 -15.14
CA ARG A 286 1.87 13.28 -15.70
C ARG A 286 3.26 12.88 -15.24
N THR A 287 4.13 13.85 -14.95
CA THR A 287 5.57 13.63 -14.78
C THR A 287 6.04 13.69 -13.34
N LEU A 288 5.38 14.52 -12.50
CA LEU A 288 5.77 14.64 -11.10
C LEU A 288 5.44 13.38 -10.30
N PRO A 289 6.23 13.05 -9.27
CA PRO A 289 5.99 11.85 -8.47
C PRO A 289 4.73 11.96 -7.62
N ALA A 290 4.04 10.84 -7.42
CA ALA A 290 2.92 10.77 -6.49
C ALA A 290 3.38 11.00 -5.04
N GLY A 291 2.54 11.67 -4.23
CA GLY A 291 2.84 12.01 -2.84
C GLY A 291 3.47 13.39 -2.63
N GLY A 292 3.75 14.11 -3.72
CA GLY A 292 4.21 15.51 -3.70
C GLY A 292 3.07 16.52 -3.59
N ALA A 293 3.40 17.80 -3.78
CA ALA A 293 2.44 18.91 -3.69
C ALA A 293 1.43 18.89 -4.85
N THR A 294 1.85 18.47 -6.04
CA THR A 294 1.03 18.47 -7.25
C THR A 294 0.27 17.15 -7.38
N THR A 295 -1.01 17.25 -7.70
CA THR A 295 -1.87 16.11 -8.06
C THR A 295 -1.30 15.41 -9.30
N ARG A 296 -1.20 14.08 -9.23
CA ARG A 296 -0.69 13.24 -10.30
C ARG A 296 -1.77 12.32 -10.85
N LEU A 297 -1.79 12.17 -12.19
CA LEU A 297 -2.65 11.20 -12.87
C LEU A 297 -1.82 10.12 -13.57
N SER A 298 -2.35 8.91 -13.61
CA SER A 298 -1.78 7.77 -14.33
C SER A 298 -2.89 6.86 -14.84
N ALA A 299 -2.59 6.02 -15.84
CA ALA A 299 -3.43 4.91 -16.23
C ALA A 299 -2.96 3.64 -15.50
N PRO A 300 -3.85 2.90 -14.81
CA PRO A 300 -3.51 1.61 -14.23
C PRO A 300 -3.13 0.60 -15.32
N ARG A 301 -2.07 -0.18 -15.08
CA ARG A 301 -1.61 -1.20 -16.04
C ARG A 301 -2.67 -2.30 -16.19
N GLY A 302 -2.81 -2.82 -17.42
CA GLY A 302 -3.68 -3.96 -17.72
C GLY A 302 -5.18 -3.71 -17.56
N LYS A 303 -5.61 -2.44 -17.39
CA LYS A 303 -7.00 -2.05 -17.22
C LYS A 303 -7.59 -1.42 -18.49
N GLN A 304 -8.87 -1.08 -18.43
CA GLN A 304 -9.53 -0.46 -19.57
C GLN A 304 -8.80 0.79 -20.01
N ALA A 305 -8.74 1.02 -21.30
CA ALA A 305 -8.05 2.18 -21.89
C ALA A 305 -8.65 3.54 -21.48
N THR A 306 -9.79 3.54 -20.81
CA THR A 306 -10.50 4.72 -20.31
C THR A 306 -10.30 4.97 -18.83
N THR A 307 -9.66 4.06 -18.08
CA THR A 307 -9.49 4.19 -16.62
C THR A 307 -8.33 5.13 -16.29
N ILE A 308 -8.58 6.07 -15.37
CA ILE A 308 -7.59 7.01 -14.82
C ILE A 308 -7.50 6.79 -13.31
N ARG A 309 -6.27 6.83 -12.79
CA ARG A 309 -5.96 6.87 -11.36
C ARG A 309 -5.36 8.23 -11.01
N LEU A 310 -6.02 8.95 -10.12
CA LEU A 310 -5.61 10.26 -9.61
C LEU A 310 -5.01 10.07 -8.22
N PHE A 311 -3.82 10.60 -8.01
CA PHE A 311 -3.14 10.71 -6.71
C PHE A 311 -3.20 12.18 -6.29
N ALA A 312 -4.06 12.51 -5.34
CA ALA A 312 -4.23 13.88 -4.89
C ALA A 312 -2.93 14.44 -4.28
N GLY A 313 -2.52 15.60 -4.74
CA GLY A 313 -1.47 16.43 -4.16
C GLY A 313 -1.98 17.23 -2.96
N THR A 314 -1.22 18.27 -2.59
CA THR A 314 -1.67 19.30 -1.63
C THR A 314 -2.11 20.59 -2.31
N ASP A 315 -2.14 20.60 -3.66
CA ASP A 315 -2.65 21.68 -4.50
C ASP A 315 -4.14 21.95 -4.26
N ASP A 316 -4.62 23.10 -4.73
CA ASP A 316 -6.01 23.50 -4.59
C ASP A 316 -6.93 22.58 -5.42
N PRO A 317 -7.87 21.84 -4.81
CA PRO A 317 -8.74 20.92 -5.53
C PRO A 317 -9.65 21.64 -6.55
N LEU A 318 -9.95 22.92 -6.37
CA LEU A 318 -10.73 23.70 -7.35
C LEU A 318 -9.92 23.96 -8.62
N GLN A 319 -8.62 24.23 -8.49
CA GLN A 319 -7.74 24.39 -9.65
C GLN A 319 -7.54 23.06 -10.38
N VAL A 320 -7.37 21.97 -9.65
CA VAL A 320 -7.30 20.62 -10.22
C VAL A 320 -8.58 20.29 -10.98
N ALA A 321 -9.76 20.52 -10.37
CA ALA A 321 -11.06 20.30 -11.00
C ALA A 321 -11.22 21.12 -12.28
N ALA A 322 -10.85 22.40 -12.25
CA ALA A 322 -10.90 23.28 -13.44
C ALA A 322 -9.98 22.77 -14.58
N THR A 323 -8.81 22.24 -14.22
CA THR A 323 -7.89 21.65 -15.20
C THR A 323 -8.47 20.37 -15.82
N LEU A 324 -9.08 19.50 -14.99
CA LEU A 324 -9.76 18.29 -15.46
C LEU A 324 -10.91 18.66 -16.42
N ASP A 325 -11.77 19.62 -16.04
CA ASP A 325 -12.87 20.09 -16.90
C ASP A 325 -12.39 20.62 -18.24
N SER A 326 -11.38 21.47 -18.22
CA SER A 326 -10.82 22.03 -19.45
C SER A 326 -10.22 20.97 -20.38
N THR A 327 -9.72 19.87 -19.81
CA THR A 327 -9.16 18.73 -20.54
C THR A 327 -10.25 17.82 -21.12
N LEU A 328 -11.30 17.57 -20.34
CA LEU A 328 -12.43 16.71 -20.74
C LEU A 328 -13.34 17.33 -21.79
N ARG A 329 -13.36 18.67 -21.92
CA ARG A 329 -14.19 19.43 -22.90
C ARG A 329 -13.48 19.74 -24.22
N ARG A 330 -12.26 19.29 -24.41
CA ARG A 330 -11.48 19.46 -25.66
C ARG A 330 -11.77 18.33 -26.64
#